data_437109388a6009ddb1be231219f9f5be
#
_entry.id   437109388a6009ddb1be231219f9f5be
#
_cell.length_a   1.000
_cell.length_b   1.000
_cell.length_c   1.000
_cell.angle_alpha   90.00
_cell.angle_beta   90.00
_cell.angle_gamma   90.00
#
_symmetry.space_group_name_H-M   'P 1'
#
loop_
_entity.id
_entity.type
_entity.pdbx_description
1 polymer ?
#
loop_
_entity_poly.entity_id
_entity_poly.type
_entity_poly.pdbx_seq_one_letter_code
_entity_poly.pdbx_strand_id
1 'polypeptide(L)'
;MKIALASDVHLEFGDLDFDNTDSADVLILGGDICVAADMAQRDPYNTMGEHYRSNRFHAFFQRCCDRFPHVIFIVGNHEHYNGDFQKTIPHFRDVLGYLTNLHILEKETFVLDDVTFIGGTLWTDMNRRSIRTLHEISRMMNDFRCVDNSARLTDGRGWNDRFTTTDAADDHDAMLEYIRLMIEGKWDQKFVVVGHHAPSRLSTHPRYAHEAIMNGGYSSELDNFILDHQQIRLWTHGHTHEDFDYMIGSTRILCNPRGYINYEERADRWQLKTIEV
;
A
#
# COMPACT_ATOMS: atom_id res chain seq x y z
N MET A 1 13.04 9.74 -14.97
CA MET A 1 11.90 8.80 -15.01
C MET A 1 10.67 9.49 -14.44
N LYS A 2 9.53 9.42 -15.13
CA LYS A 2 8.26 9.97 -14.63
C LYS A 2 7.44 8.89 -13.96
N ILE A 3 6.97 9.16 -12.75
CA ILE A 3 6.19 8.24 -11.93
C ILE A 3 4.85 8.88 -11.60
N ALA A 4 3.76 8.19 -11.90
CA ALA A 4 2.41 8.55 -11.49
C ALA A 4 2.03 7.76 -10.22
N LEU A 5 1.30 8.39 -9.29
CA LEU A 5 0.90 7.79 -8.02
C LEU A 5 -0.60 7.90 -7.80
N ALA A 6 -1.20 6.76 -7.45
CA ALA A 6 -2.56 6.64 -6.90
C ALA A 6 -2.53 5.66 -5.72
N SER A 7 -3.23 5.98 -4.64
CA SER A 7 -3.47 5.07 -3.52
C SER A 7 -4.89 5.24 -2.99
N ASP A 8 -5.32 4.34 -2.10
CA ASP A 8 -6.61 4.44 -1.41
C ASP A 8 -7.77 4.69 -2.40
N VAL A 9 -7.77 3.93 -3.50
CA VAL A 9 -8.76 4.07 -4.59
C VAL A 9 -10.11 3.55 -4.17
N HIS A 10 -10.12 2.47 -3.36
CA HIS A 10 -11.31 1.88 -2.77
C HIS A 10 -12.42 1.64 -3.79
N LEU A 11 -12.14 0.80 -4.79
CA LEU A 11 -13.08 0.44 -5.86
C LEU A 11 -14.37 -0.21 -5.34
N GLU A 12 -14.36 -0.74 -4.12
CA GLU A 12 -15.54 -1.24 -3.44
C GLU A 12 -16.60 -0.15 -3.18
N PHE A 13 -16.19 1.13 -3.08
CA PHE A 13 -17.10 2.27 -2.92
C PHE A 13 -17.47 2.96 -4.23
N GLY A 14 -16.64 2.85 -5.27
CA GLY A 14 -16.95 3.40 -6.59
C GLY A 14 -15.79 3.42 -7.56
N ASP A 15 -16.13 3.40 -8.85
CA ASP A 15 -15.13 3.36 -9.92
C ASP A 15 -14.24 4.61 -9.94
N LEU A 16 -13.06 4.42 -10.49
CA LEU A 16 -12.13 5.48 -10.83
C LEU A 16 -11.62 5.27 -12.25
N ASP A 17 -11.49 6.36 -12.97
CA ASP A 17 -10.86 6.40 -14.29
C ASP A 17 -9.90 7.59 -14.38
N PHE A 18 -8.75 7.40 -15.02
CA PHE A 18 -7.75 8.43 -15.26
C PHE A 18 -6.85 8.05 -16.44
N ASP A 19 -6.31 9.04 -17.11
CA ASP A 19 -5.42 8.86 -18.25
C ASP A 19 -3.97 9.16 -17.88
N ASN A 20 -3.03 8.62 -18.64
CA ASN A 20 -1.60 8.93 -18.57
C ASN A 20 -1.28 10.20 -19.38
N THR A 21 -1.83 11.35 -18.95
CA THR A 21 -1.68 12.63 -19.67
C THR A 21 -0.24 13.15 -19.68
N ASP A 22 0.53 12.82 -18.65
CA ASP A 22 1.91 13.30 -18.48
C ASP A 22 2.96 12.37 -19.09
N SER A 23 2.52 11.28 -19.72
CA SER A 23 3.38 10.23 -20.27
C SER A 23 4.33 9.68 -19.20
N ALA A 24 3.77 9.27 -18.05
CA ALA A 24 4.53 8.62 -16.98
C ALA A 24 4.98 7.22 -17.43
N ASP A 25 6.21 6.87 -17.06
CA ASP A 25 6.82 5.58 -17.35
C ASP A 25 6.27 4.48 -16.45
N VAL A 26 5.94 4.84 -15.22
CA VAL A 26 5.46 3.94 -14.17
C VAL A 26 4.22 4.52 -13.48
N LEU A 27 3.19 3.70 -13.30
CA LEU A 27 2.11 3.97 -12.36
C LEU A 27 2.34 3.18 -11.08
N ILE A 28 2.33 3.85 -9.93
CA ILE A 28 2.29 3.21 -8.61
C ILE A 28 0.84 3.18 -8.12
N LEU A 29 0.33 1.99 -7.84
CA LEU A 29 -0.89 1.72 -7.10
C LEU A 29 -0.49 1.36 -5.67
N GLY A 30 -0.55 2.35 -4.78
CA GLY A 30 0.04 2.35 -3.44
C GLY A 30 -0.82 1.72 -2.35
N GLY A 31 -1.59 0.66 -2.65
CA GLY A 31 -2.45 -0.05 -1.72
C GLY A 31 -3.84 0.55 -1.57
N ASP A 32 -4.73 -0.22 -0.96
CA ASP A 32 -6.15 0.08 -0.78
C ASP A 32 -6.86 0.39 -2.11
N ILE A 33 -6.58 -0.45 -3.11
CA ILE A 33 -7.19 -0.37 -4.44
C ILE A 33 -8.53 -1.09 -4.45
N CYS A 34 -8.56 -2.33 -3.93
CA CYS A 34 -9.79 -3.13 -3.82
C CYS A 34 -9.62 -4.28 -2.83
N VAL A 35 -10.73 -4.81 -2.33
CA VAL A 35 -10.74 -5.99 -1.44
C VAL A 35 -10.52 -7.27 -2.24
N ALA A 36 -9.50 -8.08 -1.88
CA ALA A 36 -9.18 -9.33 -2.59
C ALA A 36 -10.30 -10.35 -2.56
N ALA A 37 -11.03 -10.43 -1.44
CA ALA A 37 -12.17 -11.36 -1.29
C ALA A 37 -13.31 -11.08 -2.28
N ASP A 38 -13.41 -9.86 -2.82
CA ASP A 38 -14.39 -9.47 -3.84
C ASP A 38 -13.90 -9.73 -5.28
N MET A 39 -12.69 -10.26 -5.45
CA MET A 39 -12.07 -10.47 -6.76
C MET A 39 -11.96 -11.95 -7.09
N ALA A 40 -12.82 -12.42 -7.97
CA ALA A 40 -12.79 -13.78 -8.52
C ALA A 40 -11.93 -13.84 -9.80
N GLN A 41 -11.75 -15.03 -10.36
CA GLN A 41 -11.21 -15.19 -11.71
C GLN A 41 -12.06 -14.42 -12.73
N ARG A 42 -11.38 -13.80 -13.72
CA ARG A 42 -12.04 -13.01 -14.74
C ARG A 42 -13.08 -13.84 -15.50
N ASP A 43 -14.31 -13.40 -15.46
CA ASP A 43 -15.41 -13.96 -16.26
C ASP A 43 -16.17 -12.84 -17.00
N PRO A 44 -15.74 -12.47 -18.23
CA PRO A 44 -16.32 -11.36 -18.97
C PRO A 44 -17.77 -11.63 -19.44
N TYR A 45 -18.23 -12.87 -19.37
CA TYR A 45 -19.59 -13.24 -19.79
C TYR A 45 -20.59 -13.18 -18.63
N ASN A 46 -20.12 -13.17 -17.39
CA ASN A 46 -20.98 -13.09 -16.20
C ASN A 46 -20.95 -11.65 -15.63
N THR A 47 -22.03 -10.91 -15.90
CA THR A 47 -22.13 -9.47 -15.55
C THR A 47 -23.06 -9.23 -14.35
N MET A 48 -23.40 -10.26 -13.56
CA MET A 48 -24.34 -10.16 -12.43
C MET A 48 -23.72 -10.52 -11.09
N GLY A 49 -24.27 -9.96 -10.02
CA GLY A 49 -23.88 -10.31 -8.65
C GLY A 49 -22.40 -10.04 -8.32
N GLU A 50 -21.76 -10.98 -7.67
CA GLU A 50 -20.34 -10.90 -7.25
C GLU A 50 -19.39 -10.77 -8.44
N HIS A 51 -19.68 -11.42 -9.56
CA HIS A 51 -18.90 -11.29 -10.79
C HIS A 51 -18.93 -9.90 -11.39
N TYR A 52 -20.02 -9.12 -11.21
CA TYR A 52 -20.08 -7.74 -11.68
C TYR A 52 -19.02 -6.87 -10.97
N ARG A 53 -18.88 -7.01 -9.64
CA ARG A 53 -17.88 -6.29 -8.86
C ARG A 53 -16.47 -6.70 -9.26
N SER A 54 -16.21 -7.99 -9.32
CA SER A 54 -14.92 -8.55 -9.75
C SER A 54 -14.52 -8.06 -11.14
N ASN A 55 -15.43 -8.11 -12.12
CA ASN A 55 -15.16 -7.63 -13.48
C ASN A 55 -14.84 -6.13 -13.53
N ARG A 56 -15.43 -5.30 -12.66
CA ARG A 56 -15.07 -3.87 -12.56
C ARG A 56 -13.64 -3.69 -12.07
N PHE A 57 -13.21 -4.48 -11.08
CA PHE A 57 -11.84 -4.46 -10.58
C PHE A 57 -10.85 -4.90 -11.66
N HIS A 58 -11.12 -6.00 -12.35
CA HIS A 58 -10.34 -6.42 -13.51
C HIS A 58 -10.24 -5.34 -14.59
N ALA A 59 -11.36 -4.67 -14.90
CA ALA A 59 -11.38 -3.59 -15.89
C ALA A 59 -10.54 -2.39 -15.46
N PHE A 60 -10.47 -2.07 -14.16
CA PHE A 60 -9.62 -1.02 -13.65
C PHE A 60 -8.13 -1.36 -13.86
N PHE A 61 -7.68 -2.53 -13.38
CA PHE A 61 -6.29 -2.97 -13.55
C PHE A 61 -5.91 -3.08 -15.03
N GLN A 62 -6.82 -3.58 -15.88
CA GLN A 62 -6.59 -3.65 -17.33
C GLN A 62 -6.37 -2.25 -17.92
N ARG A 63 -7.22 -1.26 -17.60
CA ARG A 63 -7.04 0.13 -18.07
C ARG A 63 -5.74 0.75 -17.59
N CYS A 64 -5.34 0.50 -16.35
CA CYS A 64 -4.03 0.95 -15.86
C CYS A 64 -2.89 0.35 -16.69
N CYS A 65 -2.94 -0.95 -16.96
CA CYS A 65 -1.92 -1.64 -17.76
C CYS A 65 -1.93 -1.23 -19.24
N ASP A 66 -3.09 -0.89 -19.79
CA ASP A 66 -3.20 -0.41 -21.19
C ASP A 66 -2.64 1.01 -21.36
N ARG A 67 -2.67 1.85 -20.29
CA ARG A 67 -2.30 3.26 -20.34
C ARG A 67 -0.87 3.56 -19.88
N PHE A 68 -0.30 2.69 -19.07
CA PHE A 68 1.04 2.88 -18.49
C PHE A 68 1.99 1.76 -18.94
N PRO A 69 3.24 2.09 -19.31
CA PRO A 69 4.24 1.08 -19.67
C PRO A 69 4.48 0.05 -18.58
N HIS A 70 4.54 0.48 -17.32
CA HIS A 70 4.69 -0.36 -16.14
C HIS A 70 3.72 0.07 -15.04
N VAL A 71 3.11 -0.91 -14.38
CA VAL A 71 2.24 -0.70 -13.22
C VAL A 71 2.81 -1.46 -12.04
N ILE A 72 3.15 -0.76 -10.97
CA ILE A 72 3.56 -1.35 -9.69
C ILE A 72 2.35 -1.33 -8.77
N PHE A 73 1.99 -2.49 -8.24
CA PHE A 73 0.93 -2.62 -7.27
C PHE A 73 1.46 -3.22 -5.97
N ILE A 74 1.20 -2.57 -4.87
CA ILE A 74 1.35 -3.13 -3.52
C ILE A 74 -0.01 -3.21 -2.86
N VAL A 75 -0.18 -4.13 -1.93
CA VAL A 75 -1.41 -4.21 -1.13
C VAL A 75 -1.34 -3.24 0.05
N GLY A 76 -2.48 -2.64 0.41
CA GLY A 76 -2.69 -1.96 1.68
C GLY A 76 -3.35 -2.90 2.69
N ASN A 77 -4.03 -2.34 3.69
CA ASN A 77 -4.74 -3.14 4.68
C ASN A 77 -6.11 -3.63 4.15
N HIS A 78 -6.81 -2.85 3.32
CA HIS A 78 -8.13 -3.23 2.79
C HIS A 78 -8.09 -4.42 1.85
N GLU A 79 -7.01 -4.64 1.12
CA GLU A 79 -6.87 -5.83 0.28
C GLU A 79 -7.05 -7.12 1.07
N HIS A 80 -6.67 -7.15 2.34
CA HIS A 80 -6.79 -8.31 3.21
C HIS A 80 -8.20 -8.50 3.82
N TYR A 81 -9.09 -7.51 3.74
CA TYR A 81 -10.39 -7.54 4.42
C TYR A 81 -11.24 -8.73 3.96
N ASN A 82 -11.90 -9.37 4.95
CA ASN A 82 -12.73 -10.55 4.77
C ASN A 82 -11.98 -11.75 4.19
N GLY A 83 -10.65 -11.75 4.26
CA GLY A 83 -9.75 -12.77 3.73
C GLY A 83 -8.63 -13.12 4.72
N ASP A 84 -7.67 -13.86 4.20
CA ASP A 84 -6.53 -14.38 4.95
C ASP A 84 -5.25 -13.65 4.49
N PHE A 85 -4.56 -13.03 5.44
CA PHE A 85 -3.31 -12.31 5.22
C PHE A 85 -2.30 -13.10 4.37
N GLN A 86 -2.17 -14.42 4.62
CA GLN A 86 -1.23 -15.28 3.89
C GLN A 86 -1.66 -15.55 2.44
N LYS A 87 -2.96 -15.39 2.13
CA LYS A 87 -3.52 -15.77 0.83
C LYS A 87 -3.74 -14.58 -0.11
N THR A 88 -3.76 -13.36 0.40
CA THR A 88 -4.08 -12.16 -0.38
C THR A 88 -3.13 -11.96 -1.58
N ILE A 89 -1.82 -11.98 -1.36
CA ILE A 89 -0.84 -11.81 -2.44
C ILE A 89 -0.88 -12.96 -3.45
N PRO A 90 -0.84 -14.25 -3.04
CA PRO A 90 -1.02 -15.37 -3.97
C PRO A 90 -2.29 -15.24 -4.80
N HIS A 91 -3.39 -14.82 -4.18
CA HIS A 91 -4.67 -14.64 -4.88
C HIS A 91 -4.58 -13.56 -5.97
N PHE A 92 -4.06 -12.37 -5.67
CA PHE A 92 -3.89 -11.32 -6.69
C PHE A 92 -2.98 -11.77 -7.84
N ARG A 93 -1.89 -12.47 -7.53
CA ARG A 93 -0.99 -13.03 -8.56
C ARG A 93 -1.68 -14.04 -9.47
N ASP A 94 -2.61 -14.84 -8.90
CA ASP A 94 -3.39 -15.79 -9.68
C ASP A 94 -4.41 -15.09 -10.58
N VAL A 95 -5.24 -14.20 -10.02
CA VAL A 95 -6.36 -13.58 -10.75
C VAL A 95 -5.92 -12.45 -11.72
N LEU A 96 -4.80 -11.79 -11.46
CA LEU A 96 -4.25 -10.70 -12.29
C LEU A 96 -3.05 -11.13 -13.15
N GLY A 97 -2.62 -12.39 -13.08
CA GLY A 97 -1.41 -12.88 -13.77
C GLY A 97 -1.43 -12.78 -15.30
N TYR A 98 -2.58 -12.47 -15.89
CA TYR A 98 -2.71 -12.19 -17.33
C TYR A 98 -2.20 -10.78 -17.73
N LEU A 99 -1.97 -9.88 -16.77
CA LEU A 99 -1.48 -8.52 -16.99
C LEU A 99 0.05 -8.52 -16.91
N THR A 100 0.71 -8.57 -18.05
CA THR A 100 2.16 -8.83 -18.15
C THR A 100 3.06 -7.67 -17.72
N ASN A 101 2.52 -6.45 -17.63
CA ASN A 101 3.22 -5.25 -17.18
C ASN A 101 2.75 -4.77 -15.79
N LEU A 102 1.98 -5.61 -15.08
CA LEU A 102 1.61 -5.42 -13.68
C LEU A 102 2.64 -6.13 -12.78
N HIS A 103 3.30 -5.39 -11.91
CA HIS A 103 4.29 -5.87 -10.96
C HIS A 103 3.72 -5.79 -9.54
N ILE A 104 3.29 -6.92 -8.99
CA ILE A 104 2.75 -7.01 -7.62
C ILE A 104 3.93 -7.26 -6.69
N LEU A 105 4.28 -6.27 -5.86
CA LEU A 105 5.43 -6.32 -4.97
C LEU A 105 5.01 -6.49 -3.50
N GLU A 106 5.60 -7.49 -2.85
CA GLU A 106 5.49 -7.70 -1.41
C GLU A 106 6.82 -8.23 -0.88
N LYS A 107 7.61 -7.33 -0.29
CA LYS A 107 9.03 -7.57 0.05
C LYS A 107 9.77 -8.08 -1.20
N GLU A 108 9.59 -7.35 -2.29
CA GLU A 108 10.16 -7.63 -3.60
C GLU A 108 10.62 -6.34 -4.27
N THR A 109 11.46 -6.48 -5.29
CA THR A 109 11.98 -5.36 -6.07
C THR A 109 11.59 -5.47 -7.54
N PHE A 110 11.38 -4.31 -8.16
CA PHE A 110 11.31 -4.15 -9.61
C PHE A 110 12.35 -3.14 -10.05
N VAL A 111 13.15 -3.47 -11.07
CA VAL A 111 14.21 -2.60 -11.60
C VAL A 111 13.82 -2.10 -12.97
N LEU A 112 13.84 -0.79 -13.15
CA LEU A 112 13.63 -0.14 -14.43
C LEU A 112 14.72 0.93 -14.60
N ASP A 113 15.51 0.80 -15.67
CA ASP A 113 16.68 1.64 -15.95
C ASP A 113 17.65 1.71 -14.74
N ASP A 114 17.88 2.91 -14.18
CA ASP A 114 18.76 3.16 -13.03
C ASP A 114 18.01 3.24 -11.70
N VAL A 115 16.70 2.92 -11.67
CA VAL A 115 15.85 3.00 -10.48
C VAL A 115 15.42 1.61 -10.05
N THR A 116 15.59 1.33 -8.75
CA THR A 116 15.07 0.13 -8.10
C THR A 116 13.87 0.48 -7.23
N PHE A 117 12.71 -0.07 -7.55
CA PHE A 117 11.51 0.02 -6.72
C PHE A 117 11.52 -1.11 -5.69
N ILE A 118 11.20 -0.80 -4.44
CA ILE A 118 11.09 -1.76 -3.33
C ILE A 118 9.67 -1.62 -2.80
N GLY A 119 8.84 -2.67 -2.91
CA GLY A 119 7.42 -2.61 -2.59
C GLY A 119 6.98 -3.55 -1.48
N GLY A 120 6.00 -3.10 -0.70
CA GLY A 120 5.28 -3.86 0.33
C GLY A 120 4.39 -2.97 1.19
N THR A 121 3.47 -3.58 1.95
CA THR A 121 2.46 -2.85 2.76
C THR A 121 3.10 -1.92 3.79
N LEU A 122 4.23 -2.30 4.33
CA LEU A 122 4.98 -1.62 5.40
C LEU A 122 4.25 -1.58 6.75
N TRP A 123 3.03 -1.86 6.91
CA TRP A 123 2.33 -1.74 8.20
C TRP A 123 2.97 -0.68 9.14
N THR A 124 2.82 -0.81 10.46
CA THR A 124 3.45 0.11 11.43
C THR A 124 4.12 -0.64 12.57
N ASP A 125 5.08 0.02 13.22
CA ASP A 125 5.75 -0.48 14.43
C ASP A 125 4.88 -0.40 15.70
N MET A 126 3.63 0.03 15.57
CA MET A 126 2.69 0.20 16.69
C MET A 126 3.27 1.04 17.84
N ASN A 127 3.86 2.21 17.51
CA ASN A 127 4.60 3.05 18.45
C ASN A 127 5.75 2.28 19.13
N ARG A 128 6.60 1.63 18.34
CA ARG A 128 7.70 0.79 18.82
C ARG A 128 7.20 -0.33 19.74
N ARG A 129 6.15 -1.01 19.31
CA ARG A 129 5.48 -2.12 20.03
C ARG A 129 4.98 -1.72 21.41
N SER A 130 4.52 -0.48 21.60
CA SER A 130 3.90 -0.04 22.85
C SER A 130 2.73 -0.94 23.22
N ILE A 131 2.78 -1.57 24.39
CA ILE A 131 1.72 -2.47 24.88
C ILE A 131 0.34 -1.80 24.84
N ARG A 132 0.29 -0.50 25.19
CA ARG A 132 -0.94 0.28 25.13
C ARG A 132 -1.44 0.45 23.71
N THR A 133 -0.55 0.79 22.77
CA THR A 133 -0.89 0.95 21.36
C THR A 133 -1.39 -0.37 20.78
N LEU A 134 -0.64 -1.46 20.96
CA LEU A 134 -1.04 -2.81 20.52
C LEU A 134 -2.44 -3.19 21.01
N HIS A 135 -2.74 -2.93 22.28
CA HIS A 135 -4.04 -3.24 22.87
C HIS A 135 -5.18 -2.37 22.33
N GLU A 136 -4.99 -1.05 22.31
CA GLU A 136 -6.06 -0.13 21.90
C GLU A 136 -6.32 -0.24 20.38
N ILE A 137 -5.29 -0.26 19.55
CA ILE A 137 -5.42 -0.38 18.10
C ILE A 137 -6.12 -1.68 17.69
N SER A 138 -5.85 -2.81 18.38
CA SER A 138 -6.54 -4.08 18.11
C SER A 138 -8.07 -4.00 18.26
N ARG A 139 -8.56 -3.02 19.02
CA ARG A 139 -9.98 -2.79 19.28
C ARG A 139 -10.59 -1.68 18.43
N MET A 140 -9.77 -0.76 17.92
CA MET A 140 -10.22 0.45 17.24
C MET A 140 -10.21 0.28 15.73
N MET A 141 -9.22 -0.43 15.17
CA MET A 141 -9.10 -0.63 13.72
C MET A 141 -9.78 -1.92 13.25
N ASN A 142 -10.42 -1.84 12.08
CA ASN A 142 -11.15 -2.95 11.48
C ASN A 142 -10.22 -4.08 11.01
N ASP A 143 -8.97 -3.77 10.67
CA ASP A 143 -7.93 -4.73 10.26
C ASP A 143 -7.88 -5.95 11.18
N PHE A 144 -7.93 -5.69 12.49
CA PHE A 144 -7.84 -6.73 13.52
C PHE A 144 -9.17 -7.41 13.84
N ARG A 145 -10.23 -7.09 13.06
CA ARG A 145 -11.56 -7.71 13.13
C ARG A 145 -11.94 -8.42 11.84
N CYS A 146 -11.44 -7.93 10.69
CA CYS A 146 -11.86 -8.37 9.37
C CYS A 146 -10.82 -9.24 8.66
N VAL A 147 -9.58 -9.34 9.17
CA VAL A 147 -8.49 -10.08 8.55
C VAL A 147 -8.14 -11.32 9.35
N ASP A 148 -8.02 -12.47 8.70
CA ASP A 148 -7.51 -13.70 9.30
C ASP A 148 -6.02 -13.88 8.95
N ASN A 149 -5.30 -14.69 9.74
CA ASN A 149 -3.91 -15.07 9.49
C ASN A 149 -3.73 -16.56 9.82
N SER A 150 -3.90 -17.42 8.84
CA SER A 150 -3.83 -18.88 9.01
C SER A 150 -2.47 -19.37 9.50
N ALA A 151 -1.39 -18.62 9.33
CA ALA A 151 -0.08 -18.96 9.88
C ALA A 151 -0.09 -19.06 11.42
N ARG A 152 -0.98 -18.32 12.10
CA ARG A 152 -1.08 -18.35 13.57
C ARG A 152 -1.47 -19.73 14.12
N LEU A 153 -2.30 -20.47 13.40
CA LEU A 153 -2.72 -21.84 13.80
C LEU A 153 -1.58 -22.84 13.63
N THR A 154 -0.82 -22.70 12.53
CA THR A 154 0.30 -23.60 12.22
C THR A 154 1.54 -23.34 13.07
N ASP A 155 1.80 -22.09 13.41
CA ASP A 155 2.97 -21.67 14.19
C ASP A 155 2.75 -21.76 15.71
N GLY A 156 1.55 -22.14 16.14
CA GLY A 156 1.18 -22.23 17.57
C GLY A 156 1.13 -20.88 18.29
N ARG A 157 1.07 -19.77 17.56
CA ARG A 157 1.05 -18.41 18.13
C ARG A 157 -0.31 -17.93 18.61
N GLY A 158 -1.38 -18.66 18.36
CA GLY A 158 -2.73 -18.22 18.73
C GLY A 158 -3.74 -19.32 18.89
N TRP A 159 -4.86 -18.98 19.54
CA TRP A 159 -6.04 -19.84 19.72
C TRP A 159 -7.04 -19.66 18.57
N ASN A 160 -6.85 -18.65 17.76
CA ASN A 160 -7.63 -18.36 16.56
C ASN A 160 -6.70 -17.87 15.45
N ASP A 161 -7.23 -17.75 14.27
CA ASP A 161 -6.54 -17.30 13.05
C ASP A 161 -6.65 -15.79 12.80
N ARG A 162 -7.16 -15.01 13.76
CA ARG A 162 -7.31 -13.56 13.57
C ARG A 162 -5.95 -12.87 13.47
N PHE A 163 -5.77 -12.04 12.45
CA PHE A 163 -4.63 -11.13 12.32
C PHE A 163 -4.57 -10.16 13.51
N THR A 164 -3.38 -9.88 14.00
CA THR A 164 -3.20 -9.08 15.22
C THR A 164 -2.26 -7.91 14.99
N THR A 165 -2.30 -6.94 15.91
CA THR A 165 -1.37 -5.82 15.95
C THR A 165 0.09 -6.25 16.08
N THR A 166 0.34 -7.42 16.70
CA THR A 166 1.68 -8.00 16.76
C THR A 166 2.12 -8.54 15.39
N ASP A 167 1.21 -9.21 14.67
CA ASP A 167 1.51 -9.67 13.31
C ASP A 167 1.81 -8.50 12.37
N ALA A 168 1.06 -7.39 12.49
CA ALA A 168 1.31 -6.17 11.73
C ALA A 168 2.70 -5.57 12.05
N ALA A 169 3.07 -5.51 13.33
CA ALA A 169 4.38 -5.02 13.73
C ALA A 169 5.52 -5.97 13.32
N ASP A 170 5.28 -7.30 13.32
CA ASP A 170 6.26 -8.29 12.82
C ASP A 170 6.47 -8.12 11.30
N ASP A 171 5.40 -7.88 10.55
CA ASP A 171 5.47 -7.63 9.11
C ASP A 171 6.16 -6.30 8.78
N HIS A 172 5.92 -5.25 9.60
CA HIS A 172 6.65 -4.00 9.50
C HIS A 172 8.16 -4.19 9.66
N ASP A 173 8.59 -4.90 10.71
CA ASP A 173 10.00 -5.16 10.95
C ASP A 173 10.63 -5.95 9.79
N ALA A 174 9.91 -6.95 9.26
CA ALA A 174 10.36 -7.74 8.12
C ALA A 174 10.50 -6.89 6.84
N MET A 175 9.54 -5.98 6.58
CA MET A 175 9.61 -5.09 5.41
C MET A 175 10.74 -4.07 5.56
N LEU A 176 10.92 -3.48 6.74
CA LEU A 176 12.01 -2.52 7.00
C LEU A 176 13.39 -3.18 6.86
N GLU A 177 13.53 -4.41 7.35
CA GLU A 177 14.77 -5.18 7.18
C GLU A 177 15.01 -5.53 5.70
N TYR A 178 13.96 -5.89 4.95
CA TYR A 178 14.06 -6.12 3.52
C TYR A 178 14.54 -4.85 2.77
N ILE A 179 13.97 -3.68 3.08
CA ILE A 179 14.43 -2.41 2.51
C ILE A 179 15.91 -2.22 2.80
N ARG A 180 16.33 -2.38 4.06
CA ARG A 180 17.73 -2.23 4.48
C ARG A 180 18.67 -3.13 3.66
N LEU A 181 18.36 -4.41 3.55
CA LEU A 181 19.16 -5.37 2.77
C LEU A 181 19.26 -4.99 1.29
N MET A 182 18.19 -4.44 0.70
CA MET A 182 18.19 -4.06 -0.71
C MET A 182 19.07 -2.84 -0.99
N ILE A 183 19.17 -1.90 -0.05
CA ILE A 183 19.88 -0.63 -0.24
C ILE A 183 21.30 -0.63 0.33
N GLU A 184 21.62 -1.57 1.23
CA GLU A 184 22.91 -1.62 1.93
C GLU A 184 24.09 -1.69 0.94
N GLY A 185 25.08 -0.81 1.14
CA GLY A 185 26.28 -0.73 0.30
C GLY A 185 26.07 -0.20 -1.12
N LYS A 186 24.86 0.22 -1.49
CA LYS A 186 24.50 0.65 -2.86
C LYS A 186 24.26 2.16 -2.93
N TRP A 187 25.24 2.95 -2.53
CA TRP A 187 25.13 4.41 -2.39
C TRP A 187 24.92 5.17 -3.71
N ASP A 188 25.41 4.62 -4.82
CA ASP A 188 25.30 5.23 -6.15
C ASP A 188 24.02 4.84 -6.93
N GLN A 189 23.18 4.00 -6.34
CA GLN A 189 21.91 3.60 -6.95
C GLN A 189 20.76 4.48 -6.47
N LYS A 190 19.70 4.55 -7.28
CA LYS A 190 18.46 5.24 -6.91
C LYS A 190 17.41 4.22 -6.48
N PHE A 191 16.80 4.47 -5.34
CA PHE A 191 15.71 3.64 -4.83
C PHE A 191 14.43 4.44 -4.68
N VAL A 192 13.31 3.77 -4.99
CA VAL A 192 11.95 4.23 -4.71
C VAL A 192 11.32 3.21 -3.78
N VAL A 193 10.96 3.61 -2.58
CA VAL A 193 10.22 2.75 -1.65
C VAL A 193 8.73 2.99 -1.84
N VAL A 194 8.00 1.92 -2.08
CA VAL A 194 6.55 1.92 -2.27
C VAL A 194 5.92 1.24 -1.07
N GLY A 195 5.47 2.04 -0.09
CA GLY A 195 4.75 1.60 1.10
C GLY A 195 3.29 2.00 1.06
N HIS A 196 2.47 1.42 1.95
CA HIS A 196 1.08 1.84 2.15
C HIS A 196 0.93 2.66 3.43
N HIS A 197 1.43 2.18 4.56
CA HIS A 197 1.44 2.97 5.80
C HIS A 197 2.53 4.04 5.78
N ALA A 198 2.27 5.15 6.49
CA ALA A 198 3.17 6.29 6.46
C ALA A 198 4.50 6.03 7.20
N PRO A 199 5.65 6.40 6.59
CA PRO A 199 6.96 6.18 7.20
C PRO A 199 7.31 7.21 8.30
N SER A 200 6.56 8.29 8.40
CA SER A 200 6.85 9.41 9.31
C SER A 200 5.60 10.01 9.92
N ARG A 201 5.73 10.52 11.15
CA ARG A 201 4.70 11.32 11.82
C ARG A 201 4.42 12.66 11.12
N LEU A 202 5.29 13.12 10.23
CA LEU A 202 5.04 14.29 9.40
C LEU A 202 3.86 14.07 8.44
N SER A 203 3.49 12.82 8.17
CA SER A 203 2.27 12.44 7.44
C SER A 203 1.04 12.33 8.35
N THR A 204 1.03 12.97 9.51
CA THR A 204 -0.15 13.08 10.36
C THR A 204 -0.80 14.44 10.17
N HIS A 205 -2.07 14.47 9.72
CA HIS A 205 -2.79 15.73 9.59
C HIS A 205 -2.90 16.44 10.95
N PRO A 206 -2.70 17.76 11.06
CA PRO A 206 -2.67 18.50 12.33
C PRO A 206 -3.88 18.26 13.23
N ARG A 207 -5.07 18.03 12.66
CA ARG A 207 -6.30 17.71 13.44
C ARG A 207 -6.16 16.45 14.31
N TYR A 208 -5.28 15.49 13.91
CA TYR A 208 -5.04 14.24 14.60
C TYR A 208 -3.72 14.20 15.40
N ALA A 209 -2.97 15.31 15.45
CA ALA A 209 -1.66 15.34 16.11
C ALA A 209 -1.71 14.96 17.59
N HIS A 210 -2.86 15.14 18.25
CA HIS A 210 -3.09 14.78 19.67
C HIS A 210 -3.45 13.30 19.88
N GLU A 211 -3.75 12.55 18.84
CA GLU A 211 -4.20 11.16 18.92
C GLU A 211 -3.01 10.18 18.87
N ALA A 212 -2.08 10.32 19.82
CA ALA A 212 -0.81 9.60 19.80
C ALA A 212 -0.93 8.06 19.68
N ILE A 213 -1.99 7.46 20.26
CA ILE A 213 -2.23 6.01 20.16
C ILE A 213 -2.69 5.64 18.75
N MET A 214 -3.73 6.33 18.23
CA MET A 214 -4.26 6.06 16.91
C MET A 214 -3.19 6.25 15.83
N ASN A 215 -2.41 7.32 15.93
CA ASN A 215 -1.31 7.57 14.99
C ASN A 215 -0.31 6.41 14.93
N GLY A 216 -0.23 5.56 15.97
CA GLY A 216 0.58 4.35 15.98
C GLY A 216 0.09 3.26 15.01
N GLY A 217 -1.18 3.29 14.60
CA GLY A 217 -1.72 2.42 13.56
C GLY A 217 -1.60 2.99 12.15
N TYR A 218 -1.25 4.29 12.02
CA TYR A 218 -1.19 4.98 10.73
C TYR A 218 0.23 5.24 10.25
N SER A 219 1.19 5.45 11.17
CA SER A 219 2.55 5.82 10.80
C SER A 219 3.59 5.31 11.80
N SER A 220 4.80 5.10 11.31
CA SER A 220 6.00 4.81 12.09
C SER A 220 6.91 6.05 12.16
N GLU A 221 7.99 6.00 12.93
CA GLU A 221 8.99 7.06 13.05
C GLU A 221 10.30 6.63 12.38
N LEU A 222 10.30 6.62 11.02
CA LEU A 222 11.45 6.18 10.23
C LEU A 222 12.32 7.33 9.73
N ASP A 223 12.14 8.56 10.25
CA ASP A 223 12.86 9.76 9.81
C ASP A 223 14.37 9.57 9.83
N ASN A 224 14.92 9.02 10.91
CA ASN A 224 16.36 8.76 11.02
C ASN A 224 16.83 7.70 10.01
N PHE A 225 16.04 6.62 9.82
CA PHE A 225 16.34 5.61 8.81
C PHE A 225 16.42 6.24 7.42
N ILE A 226 15.48 7.11 7.08
CA ILE A 226 15.44 7.81 5.78
C ILE A 226 16.63 8.76 5.64
N LEU A 227 16.97 9.52 6.69
CA LEU A 227 18.12 10.42 6.70
C LEU A 227 19.45 9.69 6.53
N ASP A 228 19.57 8.48 7.07
CA ASP A 228 20.78 7.66 6.96
C ASP A 228 20.92 6.99 5.58
N HIS A 229 19.86 6.98 4.74
CA HIS A 229 19.82 6.27 3.47
C HIS A 229 19.46 7.20 2.29
N GLN A 230 20.33 8.14 1.98
CA GLN A 230 20.13 9.20 0.97
C GLN A 230 19.99 8.68 -0.47
N GLN A 231 20.28 7.40 -0.75
CA GLN A 231 20.01 6.73 -2.03
C GLN A 231 18.52 6.47 -2.27
N ILE A 232 17.66 6.53 -1.24
CA ILE A 232 16.21 6.55 -1.41
C ILE A 232 15.82 7.94 -1.89
N ARG A 233 15.30 8.04 -3.13
CA ARG A 233 14.91 9.32 -3.74
C ARG A 233 13.44 9.66 -3.51
N LEU A 234 12.61 8.63 -3.43
CA LEU A 234 11.18 8.75 -3.23
C LEU A 234 10.72 7.66 -2.26
N TRP A 235 9.82 8.03 -1.36
CA TRP A 235 9.04 7.10 -0.55
C TRP A 235 7.58 7.45 -0.69
N THR A 236 6.79 6.55 -1.29
CA THR A 236 5.35 6.74 -1.43
C THR A 236 4.59 6.04 -0.31
N HIS A 237 3.44 6.59 0.06
CA HIS A 237 2.52 5.94 0.98
C HIS A 237 1.06 6.32 0.68
N GLY A 238 0.11 5.72 1.38
CA GLY A 238 -1.33 5.96 1.40
C GLY A 238 -1.87 6.02 2.82
N HIS A 239 -2.97 5.31 3.06
CA HIS A 239 -3.59 4.99 4.35
C HIS A 239 -4.16 6.17 5.14
N THR A 240 -3.55 7.33 5.06
CA THR A 240 -3.92 8.51 5.86
C THR A 240 -5.10 9.29 5.29
N HIS A 241 -5.49 9.01 4.04
CA HIS A 241 -6.50 9.74 3.27
C HIS A 241 -6.28 11.26 3.24
N GLU A 242 -5.01 11.69 3.30
CA GLU A 242 -4.61 13.09 3.18
C GLU A 242 -3.42 13.22 2.25
N ASP A 243 -3.34 14.34 1.51
CA ASP A 243 -2.21 14.61 0.62
C ASP A 243 -0.99 15.04 1.40
N PHE A 244 0.12 14.36 1.14
CA PHE A 244 1.41 14.77 1.69
C PHE A 244 2.45 14.83 0.59
N ASP A 245 3.31 15.86 0.66
CA ASP A 245 4.41 16.07 -0.25
C ASP A 245 5.49 16.90 0.46
N TYR A 246 6.50 16.24 0.99
CA TYR A 246 7.56 16.90 1.77
C TYR A 246 8.88 16.12 1.66
N MET A 247 9.95 16.73 2.17
CA MET A 247 11.30 16.15 2.14
C MET A 247 11.75 15.71 3.54
N ILE A 248 12.39 14.54 3.60
CA ILE A 248 13.24 14.13 4.73
C ILE A 248 14.65 13.94 4.17
N GLY A 249 15.54 14.89 4.47
CA GLY A 249 16.84 14.96 3.79
C GLY A 249 16.68 15.12 2.28
N SER A 250 17.23 14.18 1.49
CA SER A 250 17.07 14.15 0.03
C SER A 250 15.92 13.26 -0.46
N THR A 251 15.24 12.58 0.43
CA THR A 251 14.11 11.71 0.10
C THR A 251 12.80 12.49 0.08
N ARG A 252 12.09 12.46 -1.04
CA ARG A 252 10.72 13.00 -1.13
C ARG A 252 9.74 11.98 -0.57
N ILE A 253 8.87 12.41 0.34
CA ILE A 253 7.76 11.62 0.85
C ILE A 253 6.49 12.08 0.15
N LEU A 254 5.78 11.15 -0.49
CA LEU A 254 4.63 11.48 -1.33
C LEU A 254 3.45 10.58 -1.02
N CYS A 255 2.27 11.19 -0.80
CA CYS A 255 1.00 10.52 -0.63
C CYS A 255 -0.04 11.16 -1.54
N ASN A 256 -0.78 10.35 -2.31
CA ASN A 256 -1.85 10.81 -3.21
C ASN A 256 -3.08 9.89 -3.12
N PRO A 257 -3.74 9.81 -1.95
CA PRO A 257 -4.89 8.95 -1.75
C PRO A 257 -6.15 9.56 -2.37
N ARG A 258 -7.00 8.72 -2.96
CA ARG A 258 -8.34 9.15 -3.38
C ARG A 258 -9.27 9.33 -2.18
N GLY A 259 -9.30 8.34 -1.30
CA GLY A 259 -10.25 8.25 -0.20
C GLY A 259 -11.62 7.69 -0.64
N TYR A 260 -12.56 7.62 0.29
CA TYR A 260 -13.87 7.02 0.08
C TYR A 260 -14.79 7.93 -0.73
N ILE A 261 -15.05 7.57 -1.98
CA ILE A 261 -16.04 8.30 -2.82
C ILE A 261 -17.42 8.31 -2.14
N ASN A 262 -18.11 9.42 -2.18
CA ASN A 262 -19.38 9.71 -1.51
C ASN A 262 -19.30 9.92 0.02
N TYR A 263 -18.14 9.77 0.64
CA TYR A 263 -17.92 9.97 2.08
C TYR A 263 -16.88 11.05 2.37
N GLU A 264 -15.92 11.26 1.48
CA GLU A 264 -14.84 12.23 1.63
C GLU A 264 -14.84 13.20 0.45
N GLU A 265 -14.99 14.51 0.72
CA GLU A 265 -15.03 15.55 -0.32
C GLU A 265 -13.79 15.56 -1.25
N ARG A 266 -12.64 15.12 -0.73
CA ARG A 266 -11.41 15.03 -1.50
C ARG A 266 -11.50 14.03 -2.66
N ALA A 267 -12.26 12.94 -2.49
CA ALA A 267 -12.40 11.91 -3.51
C ALA A 267 -12.99 12.44 -4.82
N ASP A 268 -13.89 13.44 -4.74
CA ASP A 268 -14.49 14.09 -5.91
C ASP A 268 -13.53 15.02 -6.67
N ARG A 269 -12.45 15.46 -6.01
CA ARG A 269 -11.46 16.40 -6.57
C ARG A 269 -10.12 15.74 -6.85
N TRP A 270 -10.03 14.45 -6.58
CA TRP A 270 -8.79 13.71 -6.74
C TRP A 270 -8.28 13.78 -8.19
N GLN A 271 -6.98 13.90 -8.33
CA GLN A 271 -6.28 13.86 -9.61
C GLN A 271 -5.03 13.01 -9.50
N LEU A 272 -4.69 12.32 -10.57
CA LEU A 272 -3.44 11.58 -10.64
C LEU A 272 -2.26 12.54 -10.48
N LYS A 273 -1.33 12.22 -9.59
CA LYS A 273 -0.13 13.04 -9.36
C LYS A 273 1.06 12.41 -10.05
N THR A 274 1.78 13.17 -10.86
CA THR A 274 2.99 12.75 -11.57
C THR A 274 4.21 13.51 -11.06
N ILE A 275 5.32 12.81 -10.87
CA ILE A 275 6.60 13.37 -10.42
C ILE A 275 7.75 12.82 -11.24
N GLU A 276 8.92 13.47 -11.17
CA GLU A 276 10.19 12.98 -11.75
C GLU A 276 11.14 12.50 -10.64
N VAL A 277 11.84 11.37 -10.91
CA VAL A 277 12.86 10.76 -10.05
C VAL A 277 14.15 10.55 -10.81
#